data_2f5a26437b36b38f3c2f0af82ee294e5
#
_entry.id   2f5a26437b36b38f3c2f0af82ee294e5
#
_cell.length_a   1.000
_cell.length_b   1.000
_cell.length_c   1.000
_cell.angle_alpha   90.00
_cell.angle_beta   90.00
_cell.angle_gamma   90.00
#
_symmetry.space_group_name_H-M   'P 1'
#
loop_
_entity.id
_entity.type
_entity.pdbx_description
1 polymer ?
#
loop_
_entity_poly.entity_id
_entity_poly.type
_entity_poly.pdbx_seq_one_letter_code
_entity_poly.pdbx_strand_id
1 'polypeptide(L)'
;MADTSASAPQTGTGPISRIGAAASAKPFRNEGTTKHIFVTGGVVSSLGKGLTASSLGMLLRSRGLRVTMQKLDPYLNVDPGTMNPFQHGEVFVTEDGAETDLDIGHYERFLDENLSANANVTTGQVYSTVIAKERRGE
;
A
#
# COMPACT_ATOMS: atom_id res chain seq x y z
N MET A 1 -29.72 -47.09 36.31
CA MET A 1 -29.36 -46.74 34.95
C MET A 1 -29.97 -45.39 34.67
N ALA A 2 -29.19 -44.34 34.85
CA ALA A 2 -29.60 -42.96 34.57
C ALA A 2 -28.74 -42.43 33.43
N ASP A 3 -29.38 -42.09 32.36
CA ASP A 3 -28.82 -41.53 31.16
C ASP A 3 -28.71 -40.01 31.35
N THR A 4 -27.51 -39.48 31.41
CA THR A 4 -27.22 -38.05 31.50
C THR A 4 -26.57 -37.59 30.20
N SER A 5 -27.39 -37.29 29.22
CA SER A 5 -26.98 -36.58 28.01
C SER A 5 -26.84 -35.08 28.33
N ALA A 6 -25.61 -34.60 28.55
CA ALA A 6 -25.34 -33.18 28.68
C ALA A 6 -25.24 -32.57 27.29
N SER A 7 -26.17 -31.69 26.98
CA SER A 7 -26.15 -30.86 25.76
C SER A 7 -25.12 -29.74 25.91
N ALA A 8 -24.18 -29.65 24.95
CA ALA A 8 -23.21 -28.58 24.84
C ALA A 8 -23.92 -27.26 24.44
N PRO A 9 -23.43 -26.09 24.95
CA PRO A 9 -24.00 -24.82 24.56
C PRO A 9 -23.61 -24.45 23.13
N GLN A 10 -24.61 -24.17 22.31
CA GLN A 10 -24.39 -23.62 20.96
C GLN A 10 -23.99 -22.16 21.08
N THR A 11 -22.74 -21.87 20.70
CA THR A 11 -22.29 -20.49 20.50
C THR A 11 -22.88 -19.97 19.20
N GLY A 12 -23.93 -19.15 19.33
CA GLY A 12 -24.53 -18.45 18.21
C GLY A 12 -23.58 -17.37 17.65
N THR A 13 -22.90 -17.69 16.58
CA THR A 13 -22.28 -16.67 15.72
C THR A 13 -23.38 -16.05 14.86
N GLY A 14 -24.02 -15.00 15.38
CA GLY A 14 -24.90 -14.16 14.58
C GLY A 14 -24.10 -13.52 13.43
N PRO A 15 -24.72 -13.33 12.24
CA PRO A 15 -24.05 -12.68 11.14
C PRO A 15 -23.68 -11.26 11.53
N ILE A 16 -22.39 -10.92 11.42
CA ILE A 16 -21.91 -9.54 11.52
C ILE A 16 -22.67 -8.76 10.46
N SER A 17 -23.59 -7.89 10.91
CA SER A 17 -24.35 -7.02 10.03
C SER A 17 -23.34 -6.20 9.21
N ARG A 18 -23.36 -6.39 7.89
CA ARG A 18 -22.61 -5.56 6.96
C ARG A 18 -22.95 -4.11 7.26
N ILE A 19 -21.95 -3.38 7.73
CA ILE A 19 -22.02 -1.92 7.85
C ILE A 19 -22.41 -1.42 6.46
N GLY A 20 -23.52 -0.69 6.40
CA GLY A 20 -24.32 -0.39 5.24
C GLY A 20 -23.51 -0.15 3.95
N ALA A 21 -24.02 -0.76 2.88
CA ALA A 21 -23.55 -0.49 1.54
C ALA A 21 -23.50 1.03 1.34
N ALA A 22 -22.30 1.56 1.19
CA ALA A 22 -22.10 2.94 0.80
C ALA A 22 -22.90 3.14 -0.49
N ALA A 23 -23.87 4.07 -0.47
CA ALA A 23 -24.64 4.45 -1.62
C ALA A 23 -23.64 4.66 -2.77
N SER A 24 -23.89 4.07 -3.93
CA SER A 24 -23.01 4.16 -5.11
C SER A 24 -22.82 5.63 -5.46
N ALA A 25 -21.77 6.23 -4.93
CA ALA A 25 -21.35 7.55 -5.34
C ALA A 25 -21.01 7.45 -6.81
N LYS A 26 -21.67 8.28 -7.64
CA LYS A 26 -21.33 8.39 -9.05
C LYS A 26 -19.82 8.59 -9.18
N PRO A 27 -19.14 7.85 -10.09
CA PRO A 27 -17.71 8.01 -10.24
C PRO A 27 -17.42 9.47 -10.56
N PHE A 28 -16.60 10.11 -9.69
CA PHE A 28 -16.18 11.48 -9.90
C PHE A 28 -15.37 11.53 -11.19
N ARG A 29 -15.93 12.14 -12.24
CA ARG A 29 -15.20 12.41 -13.48
C ARG A 29 -14.17 13.50 -13.17
N ASN A 30 -12.92 13.10 -12.99
CA ASN A 30 -11.82 14.06 -12.97
C ASN A 30 -11.58 14.53 -14.41
N GLU A 31 -12.20 15.61 -14.82
CA GLU A 31 -11.76 16.40 -15.98
C GLU A 31 -10.58 17.32 -15.61
N GLY A 32 -9.97 17.08 -14.47
CA GLY A 32 -8.91 17.90 -13.90
C GLY A 32 -7.56 17.19 -13.84
N THR A 33 -6.52 17.98 -13.75
CA THR A 33 -5.15 17.54 -13.51
C THR A 33 -5.03 16.74 -12.21
N THR A 34 -4.26 15.66 -12.22
CA THR A 34 -3.91 14.90 -11.02
C THR A 34 -3.27 15.83 -9.98
N LYS A 35 -3.78 15.79 -8.75
CA LYS A 35 -3.20 16.53 -7.63
C LYS A 35 -2.23 15.62 -6.88
N HIS A 36 -1.06 16.16 -6.56
CA HIS A 36 -0.04 15.46 -5.80
C HIS A 36 0.01 15.98 -4.38
N ILE A 37 0.04 15.07 -3.41
CA ILE A 37 0.21 15.36 -1.99
C ILE A 37 1.50 14.69 -1.54
N PHE A 38 2.46 15.46 -1.07
CA PHE A 38 3.73 14.96 -0.56
C PHE A 38 3.67 14.92 0.97
N VAL A 39 3.88 13.73 1.53
CA VAL A 39 4.02 13.53 2.97
C VAL A 39 5.49 13.32 3.26
N THR A 40 6.11 14.31 3.86
CA THR A 40 7.54 14.31 4.20
C THR A 40 7.75 14.39 5.71
N GLY A 41 8.92 14.03 6.16
CA GLY A 41 9.29 14.12 7.58
C GLY A 41 10.73 13.69 7.80
N GLY A 42 11.20 13.77 9.04
CA GLY A 42 12.56 13.42 9.43
C GLY A 42 12.95 11.98 9.10
N VAL A 43 14.25 11.72 9.16
CA VAL A 43 14.89 10.44 8.76
C VAL A 43 14.53 9.27 9.68
N VAL A 44 13.95 9.55 10.86
CA VAL A 44 13.59 8.51 11.84
C VAL A 44 12.37 7.74 11.33
N SER A 45 12.54 6.43 11.19
CA SER A 45 11.52 5.55 10.61
C SER A 45 10.24 5.41 11.46
N SER A 46 10.26 5.70 12.74
CA SER A 46 9.11 5.49 13.66
C SER A 46 8.15 6.67 13.78
N LEU A 47 8.29 7.72 12.99
CA LEU A 47 7.46 8.95 13.10
C LEU A 47 6.04 8.80 12.55
N GLY A 48 5.67 7.66 11.99
CA GLY A 48 4.32 7.42 11.48
C GLY A 48 3.99 8.10 10.15
N LYS A 49 4.99 8.49 9.35
CA LYS A 49 4.77 9.09 8.02
C LYS A 49 3.91 8.21 7.13
N GLY A 50 4.27 6.92 7.01
CA GLY A 50 3.52 5.94 6.22
C GLY A 50 2.09 5.77 6.71
N LEU A 51 1.89 5.67 8.02
CA LEU A 51 0.57 5.57 8.62
C LEU A 51 -0.27 6.82 8.36
N THR A 52 0.32 8.01 8.48
CA THR A 52 -0.38 9.28 8.20
C THR A 52 -0.78 9.36 6.73
N ALA A 53 0.13 9.01 5.82
CA ALA A 53 -0.14 9.00 4.39
C ALA A 53 -1.25 8.02 4.03
N SER A 54 -1.19 6.79 4.56
CA SER A 54 -2.20 5.74 4.32
C SER A 54 -3.57 6.15 4.85
N SER A 55 -3.62 6.71 6.06
CA SER A 55 -4.86 7.19 6.65
C SER A 55 -5.48 8.33 5.85
N LEU A 56 -4.65 9.26 5.37
CA LEU A 56 -5.11 10.35 4.49
C LEU A 56 -5.65 9.79 3.17
N GLY A 57 -4.93 8.83 2.56
CA GLY A 57 -5.36 8.16 1.33
C GLY A 57 -6.72 7.48 1.51
N MET A 58 -6.90 6.74 2.59
CA MET A 58 -8.18 6.10 2.94
C MET A 58 -9.30 7.12 3.11
N LEU A 59 -9.05 8.23 3.81
CA LEU A 59 -10.05 9.28 4.00
C LEU A 59 -10.43 9.99 2.70
N LEU A 60 -9.50 10.20 1.80
CA LEU A 60 -9.78 10.78 0.49
C LEU A 60 -10.59 9.81 -0.37
N ARG A 61 -10.23 8.52 -0.36
CA ARG A 61 -10.97 7.48 -1.07
C ARG A 61 -12.40 7.32 -0.53
N SER A 62 -12.58 7.37 0.78
CA SER A 62 -13.92 7.30 1.39
C SER A 62 -14.83 8.47 1.00
N ARG A 63 -14.26 9.56 0.50
CA ARG A 63 -14.97 10.70 -0.08
C ARG A 63 -15.22 10.57 -1.59
N GLY A 64 -14.93 9.41 -2.16
CA GLY A 64 -15.16 9.12 -3.58
C GLY A 64 -14.05 9.59 -4.53
N LEU A 65 -12.91 10.05 -4.01
CA LEU A 65 -11.76 10.40 -4.85
C LEU A 65 -10.99 9.13 -5.27
N ARG A 66 -10.48 9.13 -6.49
CA ARG A 66 -9.50 8.11 -6.91
C ARG A 66 -8.14 8.50 -6.34
N VAL A 67 -7.57 7.60 -5.58
CA VAL A 67 -6.29 7.82 -4.89
C VAL A 67 -5.37 6.67 -5.22
N THR A 68 -4.15 6.97 -5.59
CA THR A 68 -3.04 6.02 -5.58
C THR A 68 -1.94 6.53 -4.68
N MET A 69 -1.08 5.65 -4.23
CA MET A 69 0.03 6.00 -3.36
C MET A 69 1.34 5.56 -3.96
N GLN A 70 2.39 6.33 -3.71
CA GLN A 70 3.73 6.00 -4.12
C GLN A 70 4.70 6.28 -2.98
N LYS A 71 5.59 5.32 -2.72
CA LYS A 71 6.69 5.45 -1.77
C LYS A 71 7.95 5.84 -2.51
N LEU A 72 8.60 6.89 -2.05
CA LEU A 72 9.89 7.35 -2.56
C LEU A 72 10.97 7.05 -1.51
N ASP A 73 11.84 6.12 -1.81
CA ASP A 73 12.91 5.69 -0.92
C ASP A 73 14.25 6.32 -1.30
N PRO A 74 14.94 6.99 -0.36
CA PRO A 74 16.15 7.75 -0.67
C PRO A 74 17.44 6.88 -0.78
N TYR A 75 17.35 5.58 -0.65
CA TYR A 75 18.52 4.70 -0.73
C TYR A 75 18.90 4.37 -2.19
N LEU A 76 20.17 4.01 -2.39
CA LEU A 76 20.75 3.72 -3.72
C LEU A 76 20.48 2.31 -4.23
N ASN A 77 19.85 1.46 -3.47
CA ASN A 77 19.49 0.12 -3.92
C ASN A 77 18.50 0.22 -5.09
N VAL A 78 18.78 -0.46 -6.19
CA VAL A 78 17.86 -0.51 -7.34
C VAL A 78 16.64 -1.34 -6.95
N ASP A 79 16.88 -2.50 -6.34
CA ASP A 79 15.80 -3.38 -5.90
C ASP A 79 15.48 -3.12 -4.43
N PRO A 80 14.23 -2.81 -4.08
CA PRO A 80 13.78 -2.74 -2.70
C PRO A 80 14.03 -4.08 -2.00
N GLY A 81 14.44 -4.03 -0.74
CA GLY A 81 14.76 -5.25 0.01
C GLY A 81 16.18 -5.79 -0.15
N THR A 82 16.93 -5.38 -1.16
CA THR A 82 18.34 -5.73 -1.28
C THR A 82 19.16 -4.91 -0.30
N MET A 83 19.63 -5.52 0.77
CA MET A 83 20.45 -4.86 1.80
C MET A 83 21.91 -4.76 1.35
N ASN A 84 22.43 -5.80 0.72
CA ASN A 84 23.71 -5.87 0.04
C ASN A 84 23.68 -7.04 -0.98
N PRO A 85 24.71 -7.25 -1.82
CA PRO A 85 24.69 -8.30 -2.86
C PRO A 85 24.43 -9.72 -2.37
N PHE A 86 24.61 -9.97 -1.07
CA PHE A 86 24.48 -11.30 -0.46
C PHE A 86 23.31 -11.40 0.53
N GLN A 87 22.62 -10.30 0.80
CA GLN A 87 21.53 -10.27 1.77
C GLN A 87 20.28 -9.64 1.14
N HIS A 88 19.22 -10.43 1.15
CA HIS A 88 17.90 -9.98 0.78
C HIS A 88 17.04 -9.82 2.04
N GLY A 89 16.40 -8.67 2.18
CA GLY A 89 15.50 -8.37 3.29
C GLY A 89 14.07 -8.86 3.00
N GLU A 90 13.17 -8.53 3.90
CA GLU A 90 11.75 -8.77 3.68
C GLU A 90 11.20 -7.79 2.63
N VAL A 91 10.40 -8.32 1.72
CA VAL A 91 9.75 -7.54 0.65
C VAL A 91 8.27 -7.84 0.63
N PHE A 92 7.51 -6.89 0.11
CA PHE A 92 6.13 -7.10 -0.28
C PHE A 92 6.08 -7.32 -1.80
N VAL A 93 5.38 -8.37 -2.23
CA VAL A 93 5.23 -8.68 -3.66
C VAL A 93 3.87 -8.16 -4.12
N THR A 94 3.89 -7.25 -5.08
CA THR A 94 2.68 -6.68 -5.70
C THR A 94 2.01 -7.68 -6.66
N GLU A 95 0.78 -7.39 -7.08
CA GLU A 95 0.01 -8.26 -7.98
C GLU A 95 0.72 -8.50 -9.33
N ASP A 96 1.49 -7.53 -9.80
CA ASP A 96 2.31 -7.63 -11.01
C ASP A 96 3.65 -8.35 -10.78
N GLY A 97 3.86 -8.92 -9.59
CA GLY A 97 5.02 -9.74 -9.25
C GLY A 97 6.28 -8.95 -8.88
N ALA A 98 6.19 -7.65 -8.71
CA ALA A 98 7.33 -6.83 -8.33
C ALA A 98 7.60 -6.92 -6.81
N GLU A 99 8.87 -7.03 -6.46
CA GLU A 99 9.32 -6.91 -5.08
C GLU A 99 9.40 -5.42 -4.70
N THR A 100 8.74 -5.06 -3.61
CA THR A 100 8.64 -3.69 -3.14
C THR A 100 8.87 -3.61 -1.63
N ASP A 101 8.98 -2.39 -1.11
CA ASP A 101 9.04 -2.18 0.33
C ASP A 101 7.75 -2.64 1.02
N LEU A 102 7.87 -3.13 2.25
CA LEU A 102 6.75 -3.63 3.07
C LEU A 102 5.63 -2.60 3.27
N ASP A 103 5.95 -1.32 3.26
CA ASP A 103 4.95 -0.25 3.39
C ASP A 103 3.90 -0.29 2.28
N ILE A 104 4.24 -0.82 1.10
CA ILE A 104 3.30 -0.96 -0.01
C ILE A 104 2.12 -1.86 0.38
N GLY A 105 2.38 -2.95 1.10
CA GLY A 105 1.31 -3.80 1.63
C GLY A 105 0.39 -3.09 2.62
N HIS A 106 0.92 -2.15 3.40
CA HIS A 106 0.10 -1.29 4.25
C HIS A 106 -0.75 -0.33 3.42
N TYR A 107 -0.18 0.25 2.37
CA TYR A 107 -0.90 1.16 1.48
C TYR A 107 -2.06 0.45 0.78
N GLU A 108 -1.84 -0.74 0.24
CA GLU A 108 -2.90 -1.56 -0.35
C GLU A 108 -4.04 -1.82 0.63
N ARG A 109 -3.69 -2.19 1.87
CA ARG A 109 -4.68 -2.47 2.91
C ARG A 109 -5.53 -1.25 3.25
N PHE A 110 -4.93 -0.05 3.33
CA PHE A 110 -5.65 1.17 3.65
C PHE A 110 -6.48 1.69 2.48
N LEU A 111 -5.96 1.54 1.27
CA LEU A 111 -6.67 1.95 0.05
C LEU A 111 -7.70 0.90 -0.40
N ASP A 112 -7.62 -0.34 0.07
CA ASP A 112 -8.40 -1.46 -0.46
C ASP A 112 -8.26 -1.55 -2.00
N GLU A 113 -7.02 -1.48 -2.48
CA GLU A 113 -6.67 -1.45 -3.90
C GLU A 113 -5.27 -2.02 -4.10
N ASN A 114 -5.11 -2.86 -5.12
CA ASN A 114 -3.80 -3.40 -5.48
C ASN A 114 -2.94 -2.31 -6.12
N LEU A 115 -1.71 -2.22 -5.68
CA LEU A 115 -0.70 -1.34 -6.25
C LEU A 115 0.24 -2.15 -7.15
N SER A 116 0.99 -1.46 -7.98
CA SER A 116 1.95 -2.06 -8.92
C SER A 116 3.38 -1.68 -8.54
N ALA A 117 4.35 -2.23 -9.29
CA ALA A 117 5.77 -1.88 -9.18
C ALA A 117 6.03 -0.36 -9.10
N ASN A 118 5.23 0.42 -9.81
CA ASN A 118 5.36 1.89 -9.83
C ASN A 118 5.03 2.56 -8.49
N ALA A 119 4.44 1.83 -7.55
CA ALA A 119 4.14 2.36 -6.22
C ALA A 119 5.37 2.51 -5.33
N ASN A 120 6.49 1.88 -5.69
CA ASN A 120 7.75 2.00 -4.97
C ASN A 120 8.87 2.48 -5.91
N VAL A 121 9.47 3.60 -5.59
CA VAL A 121 10.58 4.18 -6.38
C VAL A 121 11.76 4.45 -5.47
N THR A 122 12.93 3.92 -5.84
CA THR A 122 14.18 4.15 -5.15
C THR A 122 15.05 5.17 -5.88
N THR A 123 15.94 5.82 -5.16
CA THR A 123 16.97 6.68 -5.79
C THR A 123 17.82 5.90 -6.79
N GLY A 124 18.15 4.64 -6.48
CA GLY A 124 18.90 3.77 -7.40
C GLY A 124 18.18 3.53 -8.72
N GLN A 125 16.88 3.31 -8.71
CA GLN A 125 16.08 3.17 -9.94
C GLN A 125 16.08 4.45 -10.78
N VAL A 126 15.97 5.62 -10.13
CA VAL A 126 16.01 6.91 -10.81
C VAL A 126 17.38 7.11 -11.48
N TYR A 127 18.48 6.93 -10.75
CA TYR A 127 19.82 7.07 -11.33
C TYR A 127 20.09 6.07 -12.45
N SER A 128 19.71 4.82 -12.24
CA SER A 128 19.86 3.77 -13.27
C SER A 128 19.14 4.17 -14.56
N THR A 129 17.93 4.68 -14.44
CA THR A 129 17.13 5.14 -15.59
C THR A 129 17.78 6.34 -16.28
N VAL A 130 18.23 7.34 -15.53
CA VAL A 130 18.86 8.55 -16.08
C VAL A 130 20.17 8.21 -16.80
N ILE A 131 21.03 7.38 -16.18
CA ILE A 131 22.28 6.95 -16.78
C ILE A 131 22.03 6.16 -18.06
N ALA A 132 21.06 5.24 -18.05
CA ALA A 132 20.72 4.47 -19.23
C ALA A 132 20.23 5.34 -20.39
N LYS A 133 19.44 6.38 -20.11
CA LYS A 133 18.97 7.36 -21.11
C LYS A 133 20.13 8.21 -21.66
N GLU A 134 20.97 8.71 -20.77
CA GLU A 134 22.14 9.50 -21.17
C GLU A 134 23.01 8.69 -22.14
N ARG A 135 23.27 7.41 -21.85
CA ARG A 135 24.07 6.52 -22.70
C ARG A 135 23.46 6.29 -24.09
N ARG A 136 22.15 6.45 -24.23
CA ARG A 136 21.45 6.37 -25.52
C ARG A 136 21.31 7.72 -26.22
N GLY A 137 21.70 8.83 -25.58
CA GLY A 137 21.56 10.18 -26.11
C GLY A 137 20.12 10.74 -26.03
N GLU A 138 19.34 10.27 -25.07
CA GLU A 138 17.95 10.71 -24.81
C GLU A 138 17.87 11.84 -23.78
#